data_3807cc99367c3207939e78ef218efcda
#
_entry.id   3807cc99367c3207939e78ef218efcda
#
_cell.length_a   1.000
_cell.length_b   1.000
_cell.length_c   1.000
_cell.angle_alpha   90.00
_cell.angle_beta   90.00
_cell.angle_gamma   90.00
#
_symmetry.space_group_name_H-M   'P 1'
#
loop_
_entity.id
_entity.type
_entity.pdbx_description
1 polymer ?
#
loop_
_entity_poly.entity_id
_entity_poly.type
_entity_poly.pdbx_seq_one_letter_code
_entity_poly.pdbx_strand_id
1 'polypeptide(L)'
;MKICSISDLHGNLVCYPSDYWKDLWECEVLFICGDILPLEVQHDMIKSIEWLTEEFIPWAESLPVEKVFFIAGNHDFWFERNDVAAHKLFPQSQKVTYLKNELVEYISSQDSKTYKIFGSPYCKIFGLWAFMRSADLLIKKFNDIPENVDILLTHDAPYGTSDVCLEGRWTNGEHIGNRQLRDIIIDRKPRYNFHGHLHSSNHEEELLGETKVFNTSILDERYLIMYDPLIIRI
;
A
#
# COMPACT_ATOMS: atom_id res chain seq x y z
N MET A 1 14.79 -8.48 8.83
CA MET A 1 14.64 -8.03 7.43
C MET A 1 14.62 -6.51 7.38
N LYS A 2 15.35 -5.84 6.47
CA LYS A 2 15.23 -4.40 6.22
C LYS A 2 14.27 -4.19 5.04
N ILE A 3 13.28 -3.32 5.20
CA ILE A 3 12.23 -3.07 4.19
C ILE A 3 12.14 -1.59 3.85
N CYS A 4 11.61 -1.32 2.67
CA CYS A 4 11.11 -0.01 2.26
C CYS A 4 9.60 -0.11 2.06
N SER A 5 8.85 0.94 2.42
CA SER A 5 7.43 1.07 2.10
C SER A 5 7.11 2.44 1.56
N ILE A 6 6.31 2.49 0.49
CA ILE A 6 5.80 3.69 -0.18
C ILE A 6 4.34 3.49 -0.55
N SER A 7 3.64 4.57 -0.83
CA SER A 7 2.26 4.57 -1.32
C SER A 7 1.97 5.82 -2.15
N ASP A 8 0.83 5.79 -2.86
CA ASP A 8 0.29 6.95 -3.58
C ASP A 8 1.28 7.48 -4.62
N LEU A 9 1.74 6.58 -5.50
CA LEU A 9 2.70 6.91 -6.54
C LEU A 9 2.12 7.83 -7.61
N HIS A 10 0.86 7.61 -8.01
CA HIS A 10 0.19 8.34 -9.09
C HIS A 10 1.08 8.57 -10.31
N GLY A 11 1.84 7.53 -10.69
CA GLY A 11 2.77 7.58 -11.82
C GLY A 11 4.15 8.16 -11.51
N ASN A 12 4.43 8.61 -10.30
CA ASN A 12 5.73 9.15 -9.90
C ASN A 12 6.73 8.03 -9.61
N LEU A 13 7.25 7.37 -10.65
CA LEU A 13 8.14 6.22 -10.53
C LEU A 13 9.62 6.56 -10.31
N VAL A 14 10.03 7.79 -10.59
CA VAL A 14 11.45 8.07 -10.86
C VAL A 14 12.14 8.93 -9.81
N CYS A 15 11.44 9.39 -8.81
CA CYS A 15 11.73 10.76 -8.44
C CYS A 15 12.50 10.95 -7.16
N TYR A 16 13.22 9.93 -6.72
CA TYR A 16 14.18 10.18 -5.65
C TYR A 16 15.56 10.49 -6.24
N PRO A 17 16.22 11.58 -5.81
CA PRO A 17 17.62 11.82 -6.10
C PRO A 17 18.44 10.56 -5.78
N SER A 18 19.51 10.33 -6.53
CA SER A 18 20.36 9.14 -6.37
C SER A 18 20.79 8.84 -4.94
N ASP A 19 20.75 9.84 -4.07
CA ASP A 19 21.12 9.72 -2.66
C ASP A 19 20.04 9.02 -1.81
N TYR A 20 18.76 9.11 -2.15
CA TYR A 20 17.68 8.37 -1.48
C TYR A 20 17.73 6.87 -1.77
N TRP A 21 18.15 6.49 -2.96
CA TRP A 21 18.25 5.10 -3.35
C TRP A 21 19.41 4.36 -2.69
N LYS A 22 20.36 5.05 -2.05
CA LYS A 22 21.46 4.40 -1.31
C LYS A 22 20.92 3.52 -0.18
N ASP A 23 19.93 4.00 0.55
CA ASP A 23 19.33 3.23 1.64
C ASP A 23 18.45 2.07 1.12
N LEU A 24 17.88 2.22 -0.08
CA LEU A 24 17.11 1.15 -0.72
C LEU A 24 17.99 -0.06 -1.11
N TRP A 25 19.28 0.14 -1.42
CA TRP A 25 20.23 -0.93 -1.72
C TRP A 25 20.43 -1.93 -0.56
N GLU A 26 20.07 -1.54 0.65
CA GLU A 26 20.11 -2.43 1.81
C GLU A 26 18.76 -3.07 2.12
N CYS A 27 17.68 -2.64 1.45
CA CYS A 27 16.35 -3.20 1.64
C CYS A 27 16.20 -4.49 0.84
N GLU A 28 15.63 -5.48 1.48
CA GLU A 28 15.33 -6.77 0.85
C GLU A 28 13.98 -6.71 0.11
N VAL A 29 13.00 -6.02 0.69
CA VAL A 29 11.63 -5.95 0.18
C VAL A 29 11.17 -4.49 0.07
N LEU A 30 10.45 -4.19 -1.03
CA LEU A 30 9.66 -2.98 -1.18
C LEU A 30 8.17 -3.32 -1.06
N PHE A 31 7.45 -2.58 -0.22
CA PHE A 31 5.99 -2.57 -0.16
C PHE A 31 5.44 -1.33 -0.84
N ILE A 32 4.37 -1.49 -1.65
CA ILE A 32 3.65 -0.36 -2.26
C ILE A 32 2.18 -0.48 -1.87
N CYS A 33 1.67 0.52 -1.14
CA CYS A 33 0.36 0.47 -0.50
C CYS A 33 -0.76 1.13 -1.32
N GLY A 34 -0.69 1.03 -2.66
CA GLY A 34 -1.77 1.44 -3.57
C GLY A 34 -1.57 2.77 -4.24
N ASP A 35 -2.56 3.14 -5.06
CA ASP A 35 -2.62 4.33 -5.92
C ASP A 35 -1.38 4.48 -6.81
N ILE A 36 -1.18 3.45 -7.65
CA ILE A 36 -0.02 3.31 -8.52
C ILE A 36 -0.21 4.08 -9.82
N LEU A 37 -1.43 3.99 -10.41
CA LEU A 37 -1.69 4.51 -11.76
C LEU A 37 -1.64 6.05 -11.81
N PRO A 38 -1.06 6.62 -12.89
CA PRO A 38 -1.16 8.06 -13.14
C PRO A 38 -2.62 8.51 -13.23
N LEU A 39 -2.92 9.72 -12.73
CA LEU A 39 -4.26 10.29 -12.75
C LEU A 39 -4.87 10.38 -14.15
N GLU A 40 -4.03 10.62 -15.16
CA GLU A 40 -4.44 10.80 -16.56
C GLU A 40 -4.92 9.50 -17.22
N VAL A 41 -4.46 8.33 -16.72
CA VAL A 41 -4.79 7.03 -17.33
C VAL A 41 -5.72 6.17 -16.48
N GLN A 42 -5.95 6.50 -15.22
CA GLN A 42 -6.66 5.67 -14.23
C GLN A 42 -8.04 5.18 -14.69
N HIS A 43 -8.76 5.96 -15.52
CA HIS A 43 -10.08 5.60 -16.04
C HIS A 43 -10.04 4.94 -17.43
N ASP A 44 -8.89 4.93 -18.11
CA ASP A 44 -8.69 4.33 -19.43
C ASP A 44 -8.02 2.97 -19.28
N MET A 45 -8.78 1.90 -19.47
CA MET A 45 -8.29 0.53 -19.25
C MET A 45 -7.15 0.13 -20.19
N ILE A 46 -7.11 0.69 -21.42
CA ILE A 46 -6.06 0.40 -22.38
C ILE A 46 -4.78 1.14 -21.99
N LYS A 47 -4.87 2.43 -21.74
CA LYS A 47 -3.70 3.22 -21.32
C LYS A 47 -3.16 2.77 -19.97
N SER A 48 -4.03 2.33 -19.06
CA SER A 48 -3.59 1.78 -17.76
C SER A 48 -2.71 0.54 -17.96
N ILE A 49 -3.14 -0.43 -18.78
CA ILE A 49 -2.34 -1.63 -19.01
C ILE A 49 -1.06 -1.34 -19.81
N GLU A 50 -1.10 -0.44 -20.78
CA GLU A 50 0.09 0.02 -21.51
C GLU A 50 1.11 0.61 -20.53
N TRP A 51 0.69 1.56 -19.69
CA TRP A 51 1.56 2.17 -18.68
C TRP A 51 2.11 1.14 -17.66
N LEU A 52 1.28 0.20 -17.20
CA LEU A 52 1.74 -0.86 -16.30
C LEU A 52 2.83 -1.71 -16.94
N THR A 53 2.70 -2.05 -18.22
CA THR A 53 3.64 -2.93 -18.91
C THR A 53 4.90 -2.21 -19.42
N GLU A 54 4.79 -0.95 -19.81
CA GLU A 54 5.88 -0.19 -20.43
C GLU A 54 6.67 0.63 -19.42
N GLU A 55 6.05 1.03 -18.28
CA GLU A 55 6.67 1.91 -17.29
C GLU A 55 6.80 1.24 -15.91
N PHE A 56 5.68 0.83 -15.29
CA PHE A 56 5.69 0.34 -13.91
C PHE A 56 6.49 -0.95 -13.74
N ILE A 57 6.25 -1.96 -14.59
CA ILE A 57 6.97 -3.25 -14.50
C ILE A 57 8.47 -3.05 -14.71
N PRO A 58 8.94 -2.39 -15.80
CA PRO A 58 10.38 -2.17 -16.01
C PRO A 58 11.02 -1.40 -14.84
N TRP A 59 10.34 -0.39 -14.30
CA TRP A 59 10.81 0.34 -13.14
C TRP A 59 10.95 -0.57 -11.91
N ALA A 60 9.90 -1.29 -11.53
CA ALA A 60 9.89 -2.13 -10.34
C ALA A 60 10.91 -3.29 -10.44
N GLU A 61 11.10 -3.86 -11.63
CA GLU A 61 12.12 -4.88 -11.89
C GLU A 61 13.55 -4.31 -11.79
N SER A 62 13.76 -3.03 -12.12
CA SER A 62 15.08 -2.38 -12.04
C SER A 62 15.52 -2.04 -10.62
N LEU A 63 14.61 -2.02 -9.65
CA LEU A 63 14.91 -1.65 -8.26
C LEU A 63 15.87 -2.65 -7.61
N PRO A 64 16.79 -2.19 -6.72
CA PRO A 64 17.80 -3.04 -6.09
C PRO A 64 17.25 -3.83 -4.88
N VAL A 65 16.01 -4.30 -4.96
CA VAL A 65 15.37 -5.14 -3.93
C VAL A 65 15.12 -6.54 -4.48
N GLU A 66 15.03 -7.53 -3.60
CA GLU A 66 14.77 -8.91 -4.00
C GLU A 66 13.29 -9.12 -4.40
N LYS A 67 12.38 -8.41 -3.71
CA LYS A 67 10.94 -8.59 -3.88
C LYS A 67 10.20 -7.26 -3.76
N VAL A 68 9.17 -7.09 -4.60
CA VAL A 68 8.19 -6.01 -4.53
C VAL A 68 6.82 -6.62 -4.31
N PHE A 69 6.20 -6.33 -3.19
CA PHE A 69 4.79 -6.64 -2.95
C PHE A 69 3.98 -5.36 -3.03
N PHE A 70 2.89 -5.40 -3.75
CA PHE A 70 2.04 -4.23 -3.87
C PHE A 70 0.55 -4.60 -3.82
N ILE A 71 -0.24 -3.65 -3.38
CA ILE A 71 -1.70 -3.64 -3.48
C ILE A 71 -2.15 -2.52 -4.40
N ALA A 72 -3.39 -2.56 -4.85
CA ALA A 72 -4.04 -1.44 -5.51
C ALA A 72 -4.62 -0.45 -4.50
N GLY A 73 -4.92 0.78 -4.95
CA GLY A 73 -5.65 1.79 -4.20
C GLY A 73 -6.94 2.21 -4.91
N ASN A 74 -7.56 3.30 -4.42
CA ASN A 74 -8.84 3.74 -4.96
C ASN A 74 -8.74 4.39 -6.35
N HIS A 75 -7.57 4.81 -6.78
CA HIS A 75 -7.34 5.29 -8.15
C HIS A 75 -6.99 4.16 -9.14
N ASP A 76 -6.82 2.95 -8.70
CA ASP A 76 -6.35 1.83 -9.50
C ASP A 76 -7.51 1.02 -10.14
N PHE A 77 -8.36 1.67 -10.93
CA PHE A 77 -9.57 1.08 -11.54
C PHE A 77 -9.28 -0.14 -12.41
N TRP A 78 -8.13 -0.18 -13.07
CA TRP A 78 -7.76 -1.31 -13.91
C TRP A 78 -7.67 -2.62 -13.10
N PHE A 79 -7.06 -2.57 -11.92
CA PHE A 79 -6.91 -3.72 -11.03
C PHE A 79 -8.26 -4.23 -10.49
N GLU A 80 -9.18 -3.32 -10.17
CA GLU A 80 -10.52 -3.72 -9.70
C GLU A 80 -11.30 -4.46 -10.79
N ARG A 81 -11.23 -3.97 -12.04
CA ARG A 81 -12.01 -4.49 -13.16
C ARG A 81 -11.38 -5.71 -13.83
N ASN A 82 -10.07 -5.91 -13.69
CA ASN A 82 -9.30 -6.93 -14.41
C ASN A 82 -8.54 -7.87 -13.46
N ASP A 83 -9.16 -8.29 -12.38
CA ASP A 83 -8.55 -9.07 -11.30
C ASP A 83 -7.73 -10.29 -11.79
N VAL A 84 -8.32 -11.12 -12.65
CA VAL A 84 -7.65 -12.30 -13.19
C VAL A 84 -6.44 -11.93 -14.05
N ALA A 85 -6.54 -10.84 -14.82
CA ALA A 85 -5.43 -10.36 -15.64
C ALA A 85 -4.31 -9.78 -14.77
N ALA A 86 -4.67 -9.07 -13.68
CA ALA A 86 -3.72 -8.53 -12.72
C ALA A 86 -2.86 -9.63 -12.08
N HIS A 87 -3.47 -10.71 -11.59
CA HIS A 87 -2.73 -11.85 -11.01
C HIS A 87 -1.90 -12.62 -12.04
N LYS A 88 -2.30 -12.63 -13.31
CA LYS A 88 -1.46 -13.20 -14.39
C LYS A 88 -0.28 -12.32 -14.73
N LEU A 89 -0.45 -11.01 -14.67
CA LEU A 89 0.61 -10.04 -14.96
C LEU A 89 1.64 -9.96 -13.83
N PHE A 90 1.19 -10.10 -12.58
CA PHE A 90 2.01 -9.96 -11.37
C PHE A 90 1.90 -11.21 -10.46
N PRO A 91 2.29 -12.40 -10.92
CA PRO A 91 2.14 -13.62 -10.13
C PRO A 91 3.11 -13.65 -8.95
N GLN A 92 2.76 -14.40 -7.91
CA GLN A 92 3.57 -14.51 -6.68
C GLN A 92 4.99 -15.08 -6.94
N SER A 93 5.18 -15.81 -8.03
CA SER A 93 6.48 -16.36 -8.44
C SER A 93 7.46 -15.35 -9.00
N GLN A 94 7.01 -14.15 -9.40
CA GLN A 94 7.83 -13.09 -9.96
C GLN A 94 8.33 -12.13 -8.88
N LYS A 95 9.34 -11.31 -9.22
CA LYS A 95 9.86 -10.26 -8.32
C LYS A 95 8.76 -9.29 -7.91
N VAL A 96 7.94 -8.83 -8.86
CA VAL A 96 6.83 -7.91 -8.63
C VAL A 96 5.54 -8.69 -8.46
N THR A 97 4.93 -8.62 -7.29
CA THR A 97 3.78 -9.43 -6.89
C THR A 97 2.61 -8.55 -6.45
N TYR A 98 1.46 -8.73 -7.12
CA TYR A 98 0.20 -8.11 -6.72
C TYR A 98 -0.51 -8.91 -5.64
N LEU A 99 -1.04 -8.23 -4.63
CA LEU A 99 -1.83 -8.83 -3.56
C LEU A 99 -3.23 -8.19 -3.52
N LYS A 100 -4.26 -9.03 -3.52
CA LYS A 100 -5.65 -8.59 -3.39
C LYS A 100 -6.42 -9.47 -2.42
N ASN A 101 -6.45 -9.05 -1.18
CA ASN A 101 -7.13 -9.77 -0.09
C ASN A 101 -6.61 -11.21 0.05
N GLU A 102 -5.30 -11.34 -0.01
CA GLU A 102 -4.60 -12.62 0.03
C GLU A 102 -3.34 -12.58 0.87
N LEU A 103 -2.97 -13.76 1.37
CA LEU A 103 -1.78 -14.00 2.17
C LEU A 103 -0.66 -14.59 1.30
N VAL A 104 0.57 -14.10 1.52
CA VAL A 104 1.79 -14.74 1.03
C VAL A 104 2.74 -14.99 2.20
N GLU A 105 3.57 -16.03 2.08
CA GLU A 105 4.69 -16.27 2.97
C GLU A 105 5.98 -15.94 2.23
N TYR A 106 6.82 -15.11 2.84
CA TYR A 106 8.11 -14.71 2.31
C TYR A 106 9.23 -15.12 3.27
N ILE A 107 10.21 -15.83 2.76
CA ILE A 107 11.39 -16.23 3.53
C ILE A 107 12.50 -15.21 3.27
N SER A 108 12.87 -14.45 4.30
CA SER A 108 13.88 -13.43 4.21
C SER A 108 15.28 -14.02 4.03
N SER A 109 16.02 -13.52 3.05
CA SER A 109 17.42 -13.85 2.83
C SER A 109 18.34 -13.25 3.91
N GLN A 110 17.94 -12.12 4.51
CA GLN A 110 18.73 -11.39 5.51
C GLN A 110 18.71 -12.05 6.90
N ASP A 111 17.62 -12.71 7.30
CA ASP A 111 17.49 -13.28 8.65
C ASP A 111 16.92 -14.70 8.69
N SER A 112 16.63 -15.29 7.53
CA SER A 112 16.08 -16.65 7.35
C SER A 112 14.72 -16.88 8.04
N LYS A 113 13.99 -15.82 8.39
CA LYS A 113 12.65 -15.91 8.96
C LYS A 113 11.59 -15.93 7.88
N THR A 114 10.48 -16.59 8.15
CA THR A 114 9.28 -16.53 7.33
C THR A 114 8.39 -15.40 7.83
N TYR A 115 8.02 -14.49 6.95
CA TYR A 115 7.09 -13.39 7.19
C TYR A 115 5.78 -13.64 6.48
N LYS A 116 4.67 -13.54 7.22
CA LYS A 116 3.31 -13.61 6.69
C LYS A 116 2.84 -12.22 6.32
N ILE A 117 2.67 -11.99 5.02
CA ILE A 117 2.29 -10.70 4.45
C ILE A 117 0.89 -10.82 3.87
N PHE A 118 -0.04 -9.96 4.31
CA PHE A 118 -1.39 -9.89 3.76
C PHE A 118 -1.62 -8.53 3.12
N GLY A 119 -2.18 -8.51 1.90
CA GLY A 119 -2.50 -7.29 1.17
C GLY A 119 -3.99 -7.10 0.93
N SER A 120 -4.56 -5.95 1.28
CA SER A 120 -5.97 -5.61 1.06
C SER A 120 -6.14 -4.20 0.49
N PRO A 121 -6.68 -4.04 -0.73
CA PRO A 121 -6.87 -2.75 -1.38
C PRO A 121 -8.17 -2.04 -0.97
N TYR A 122 -9.02 -2.67 -0.17
CA TYR A 122 -10.37 -2.19 0.07
C TYR A 122 -10.44 -0.96 0.95
N CYS A 123 -11.24 0.04 0.49
CA CYS A 123 -11.48 1.31 1.16
C CYS A 123 -12.95 1.49 1.55
N LYS A 124 -13.20 2.32 2.55
CA LYS A 124 -14.57 2.78 2.87
C LYS A 124 -15.11 3.69 1.76
N ILE A 125 -16.44 3.80 1.65
CA ILE A 125 -17.08 4.66 0.67
C ILE A 125 -16.96 6.13 1.08
N PHE A 126 -16.41 6.96 0.20
CA PHE A 126 -16.47 8.43 0.25
C PHE A 126 -16.72 9.05 -1.14
N GLY A 127 -16.87 8.24 -2.18
CA GLY A 127 -17.10 8.65 -3.57
C GLY A 127 -17.41 7.48 -4.49
N LEU A 128 -17.05 7.61 -5.76
CA LEU A 128 -17.19 6.57 -6.79
C LEU A 128 -15.81 6.12 -7.29
N TRP A 129 -15.00 5.60 -6.36
CA TRP A 129 -13.64 5.16 -6.63
C TRP A 129 -13.54 3.63 -6.64
N ALA A 130 -12.42 3.13 -7.15
CA ALA A 130 -12.14 1.70 -7.13
C ALA A 130 -12.01 1.15 -5.70
N PHE A 131 -12.24 -0.12 -5.51
CA PHE A 131 -12.12 -0.87 -4.26
C PHE A 131 -12.96 -0.36 -3.08
N MET A 132 -13.83 0.62 -3.27
CA MET A 132 -14.72 1.11 -2.23
C MET A 132 -15.83 0.12 -1.92
N ARG A 133 -16.06 -0.13 -0.65
CA ARG A 133 -17.09 -1.05 -0.16
C ARG A 133 -17.87 -0.46 1.01
N SER A 134 -19.14 -0.86 1.12
CA SER A 134 -19.95 -0.57 2.30
C SER A 134 -19.37 -1.24 3.54
N ALA A 135 -19.74 -0.75 4.73
CA ALA A 135 -19.25 -1.29 6.00
C ALA A 135 -19.45 -2.82 6.11
N ASP A 136 -20.64 -3.33 5.74
CA ASP A 136 -20.92 -4.76 5.77
C ASP A 136 -20.04 -5.59 4.83
N LEU A 137 -19.69 -5.03 3.67
CA LEU A 137 -18.80 -5.70 2.72
C LEU A 137 -17.33 -5.59 3.19
N LEU A 138 -16.93 -4.48 3.80
CA LEU A 138 -15.60 -4.34 4.40
C LEU A 138 -15.38 -5.35 5.53
N ILE A 139 -16.37 -5.54 6.42
CA ILE A 139 -16.31 -6.57 7.46
C ILE A 139 -16.03 -7.95 6.83
N LYS A 140 -16.76 -8.31 5.77
CA LYS A 140 -16.55 -9.59 5.09
C LYS A 140 -15.14 -9.70 4.50
N LYS A 141 -14.64 -8.63 3.86
CA LYS A 141 -13.31 -8.61 3.24
C LYS A 141 -12.19 -8.65 4.27
N PHE A 142 -12.30 -7.89 5.34
CA PHE A 142 -11.28 -7.87 6.38
C PHE A 142 -11.29 -9.12 7.27
N ASN A 143 -12.41 -9.85 7.35
CA ASN A 143 -12.44 -11.16 8.00
C ASN A 143 -11.60 -12.22 7.28
N ASP A 144 -11.23 -12.00 6.01
CA ASP A 144 -10.27 -12.85 5.29
C ASP A 144 -8.82 -12.66 5.79
N ILE A 145 -8.53 -11.58 6.55
CA ILE A 145 -7.22 -11.35 7.18
C ILE A 145 -7.01 -12.43 8.26
N PRO A 146 -6.02 -13.32 8.09
CA PRO A 146 -5.83 -14.40 9.05
C PRO A 146 -5.22 -13.90 10.36
N GLU A 147 -5.28 -14.75 11.37
CA GLU A 147 -4.49 -14.57 12.59
C GLU A 147 -2.99 -14.73 12.29
N ASN A 148 -2.14 -14.12 13.11
CA ASN A 148 -0.68 -14.23 13.03
C ASN A 148 -0.08 -13.70 11.72
N VAL A 149 -0.68 -12.65 11.13
CA VAL A 149 -0.06 -11.85 10.07
C VAL A 149 1.07 -11.02 10.68
N ASP A 150 2.24 -11.04 10.07
CA ASP A 150 3.34 -10.17 10.49
C ASP A 150 3.17 -8.77 9.90
N ILE A 151 2.82 -8.69 8.62
CA ILE A 151 2.76 -7.45 7.85
C ILE A 151 1.41 -7.37 7.13
N LEU A 152 0.66 -6.32 7.43
CA LEU A 152 -0.61 -5.99 6.77
C LEU A 152 -0.40 -4.76 5.89
N LEU A 153 -0.62 -4.92 4.58
CA LEU A 153 -0.65 -3.82 3.62
C LEU A 153 -2.11 -3.44 3.38
N THR A 154 -2.46 -2.18 3.62
CA THR A 154 -3.78 -1.64 3.30
C THR A 154 -3.63 -0.33 2.53
N HIS A 155 -4.61 0.02 1.70
CA HIS A 155 -4.59 1.35 1.11
C HIS A 155 -5.24 2.35 2.07
N ASP A 156 -6.40 2.02 2.63
CA ASP A 156 -7.12 2.87 3.59
C ASP A 156 -6.41 2.93 4.96
N ALA A 157 -6.46 4.07 5.62
CA ALA A 157 -5.94 4.25 6.97
C ALA A 157 -6.90 3.66 8.01
N PRO A 158 -6.42 3.01 9.09
CA PRO A 158 -7.29 2.59 10.20
C PRO A 158 -7.78 3.81 11.00
N TYR A 159 -9.04 3.78 11.45
CA TYR A 159 -9.62 4.87 12.21
C TYR A 159 -8.88 5.11 13.54
N GLY A 160 -8.52 6.36 13.80
CA GLY A 160 -7.88 6.81 15.04
C GLY A 160 -6.35 6.73 15.02
N THR A 161 -5.74 6.42 13.86
CA THR A 161 -4.28 6.29 13.73
C THR A 161 -3.87 6.74 12.32
N SER A 162 -3.03 7.77 12.21
CA SER A 162 -2.57 8.38 10.94
C SER A 162 -3.72 8.70 9.98
N ASP A 163 -4.86 9.16 10.50
CA ASP A 163 -6.09 9.32 9.75
C ASP A 163 -6.73 10.71 9.87
N VAL A 164 -5.97 11.69 10.33
CA VAL A 164 -6.36 13.11 10.35
C VAL A 164 -5.61 13.83 9.24
N CYS A 165 -6.33 14.35 8.24
CA CYS A 165 -5.72 15.19 7.20
C CYS A 165 -5.28 16.53 7.79
N LEU A 166 -4.02 16.89 7.58
CA LEU A 166 -3.44 18.14 8.05
C LEU A 166 -3.54 19.27 7.02
N GLU A 167 -3.75 18.91 5.75
CA GLU A 167 -3.88 19.84 4.62
C GLU A 167 -5.09 19.49 3.73
N GLY A 168 -5.51 20.42 2.87
CA GLY A 168 -6.56 20.20 1.89
C GLY A 168 -7.98 20.47 2.41
N ARG A 169 -8.99 19.92 1.72
CA ARG A 169 -10.43 20.18 2.01
C ARG A 169 -10.94 19.50 3.27
N TRP A 170 -10.21 18.52 3.79
CA TRP A 170 -10.63 17.67 4.92
C TRP A 170 -9.91 18.02 6.22
N THR A 171 -9.35 19.21 6.32
CA THR A 171 -8.54 19.70 7.45
C THR A 171 -9.36 20.21 8.63
N ASN A 172 -10.37 19.47 9.07
CA ASN A 172 -11.17 19.84 10.22
C ASN A 172 -10.68 19.21 11.54
N GLY A 173 -9.57 18.45 11.51
CA GLY A 173 -9.02 17.75 12.65
C GLY A 173 -9.81 16.52 13.08
N GLU A 174 -10.74 16.05 12.24
CA GLU A 174 -11.50 14.83 12.49
C GLU A 174 -10.78 13.60 12.01
N HIS A 175 -10.95 12.50 12.72
CA HIS A 175 -10.52 11.18 12.25
C HIS A 175 -11.42 10.70 11.11
N ILE A 176 -10.83 10.45 9.96
CA ILE A 176 -11.53 10.02 8.75
C ILE A 176 -11.14 8.62 8.27
N GLY A 177 -10.42 7.85 9.06
CA GLY A 177 -10.02 6.47 8.76
C GLY A 177 -11.17 5.46 8.77
N ASN A 178 -10.83 4.23 8.51
CA ASN A 178 -11.72 3.08 8.36
C ASN A 178 -11.92 2.36 9.70
N ARG A 179 -13.16 2.41 10.24
CA ARG A 179 -13.49 1.78 11.53
C ARG A 179 -13.42 0.26 11.46
N GLN A 180 -13.86 -0.33 10.35
CA GLN A 180 -13.84 -1.80 10.15
C GLN A 180 -12.39 -2.31 10.07
N LEU A 181 -11.50 -1.54 9.44
CA LEU A 181 -10.07 -1.87 9.40
C LEU A 181 -9.45 -1.76 10.80
N ARG A 182 -9.76 -0.70 11.53
CA ARG A 182 -9.30 -0.56 12.93
C ARG A 182 -9.71 -1.77 13.79
N ASP A 183 -10.98 -2.16 13.70
CA ASP A 183 -11.51 -3.23 14.54
C ASP A 183 -10.84 -4.57 14.24
N ILE A 184 -10.58 -4.88 12.96
CA ILE A 184 -9.89 -6.11 12.58
C ILE A 184 -8.40 -6.09 12.93
N ILE A 185 -7.73 -4.95 12.84
CA ILE A 185 -6.33 -4.80 13.28
C ILE A 185 -6.23 -5.08 14.80
N ILE A 186 -7.13 -4.54 15.60
CA ILE A 186 -7.16 -4.80 17.05
C ILE A 186 -7.42 -6.28 17.35
N ASP A 187 -8.27 -6.95 16.56
CA ASP A 187 -8.59 -8.38 16.71
C ASP A 187 -7.45 -9.28 16.27
N ARG A 188 -6.91 -9.07 15.05
CA ARG A 188 -5.90 -9.92 14.43
C ARG A 188 -4.46 -9.63 14.86
N LYS A 189 -4.20 -8.40 15.33
CA LYS A 189 -2.91 -7.94 15.87
C LYS A 189 -1.73 -8.17 14.94
N PRO A 190 -1.79 -7.76 13.64
CA PRO A 190 -0.59 -7.80 12.82
C PRO A 190 0.51 -7.00 13.50
N ARG A 191 1.78 -7.40 13.33
CA ARG A 191 2.89 -6.67 13.96
C ARG A 191 3.07 -5.28 13.35
N TYR A 192 2.84 -5.18 12.03
CA TYR A 192 2.99 -3.95 11.24
C TYR A 192 1.77 -3.76 10.32
N ASN A 193 1.30 -2.53 10.22
CA ASN A 193 0.38 -2.09 9.17
C ASN A 193 1.00 -0.92 8.42
N PHE A 194 1.18 -1.07 7.12
CA PHE A 194 1.59 -0.01 6.20
C PHE A 194 0.38 0.39 5.36
N HIS A 195 0.12 1.69 5.24
CA HIS A 195 -0.99 2.21 4.46
C HIS A 195 -0.62 3.49 3.72
N GLY A 196 -1.55 4.03 2.92
CA GLY A 196 -1.46 5.30 2.21
C GLY A 196 -2.74 6.10 2.28
N HIS A 197 -3.23 6.58 1.14
CA HIS A 197 -4.51 7.20 0.91
C HIS A 197 -4.67 8.61 1.49
N LEU A 198 -4.24 8.86 2.70
CA LEU A 198 -4.36 10.16 3.37
C LEU A 198 -3.00 10.84 3.34
N HIS A 199 -2.71 11.51 2.21
CA HIS A 199 -1.39 12.04 1.88
C HIS A 199 -0.82 12.93 2.98
N SER A 200 -1.60 13.88 3.50
CA SER A 200 -1.15 14.86 4.50
C SER A 200 -1.34 14.43 5.96
N SER A 201 -1.66 13.16 6.20
CA SER A 201 -1.79 12.64 7.56
C SER A 201 -0.42 12.45 8.23
N ASN A 202 -0.41 12.02 9.50
CA ASN A 202 0.83 11.76 10.24
C ASN A 202 1.64 10.61 9.59
N HIS A 203 2.94 10.83 9.37
CA HIS A 203 3.88 9.86 8.79
C HIS A 203 4.81 9.21 9.84
N GLU A 204 4.70 9.63 11.11
CA GLU A 204 5.44 9.01 12.20
C GLU A 204 4.83 7.65 12.59
N GLU A 205 5.62 6.81 13.29
CA GLU A 205 5.12 5.56 13.85
C GLU A 205 4.01 5.84 14.88
N GLU A 206 2.86 5.22 14.70
CA GLU A 206 1.77 5.22 15.68
C GLU A 206 1.44 3.78 16.10
N LEU A 207 0.78 3.64 17.24
CA LEU A 207 0.33 2.35 17.78
C LEU A 207 -1.18 2.22 17.74
N LEU A 208 -1.65 1.14 17.15
CA LEU A 208 -3.05 0.70 17.25
C LEU A 208 -3.11 -0.64 18.01
N GLY A 209 -3.35 -0.57 19.32
CA GLY A 209 -3.16 -1.73 20.19
C GLY A 209 -1.69 -2.14 20.23
N GLU A 210 -1.38 -3.35 19.75
CA GLU A 210 -0.02 -3.87 19.66
C GLU A 210 0.62 -3.67 18.27
N THR A 211 -0.16 -3.21 17.29
CA THR A 211 0.25 -3.04 15.90
C THR A 211 0.95 -1.69 15.71
N LYS A 212 2.12 -1.70 15.08
CA LYS A 212 2.77 -0.49 14.59
C LYS A 212 2.17 -0.09 13.24
N VAL A 213 1.67 1.13 13.15
CA VAL A 213 0.99 1.68 11.97
C VAL A 213 1.82 2.79 11.38
N PHE A 214 1.94 2.79 10.04
CA PHE A 214 2.70 3.78 9.29
C PHE A 214 1.91 4.23 8.06
N ASN A 215 1.76 5.54 7.90
CA ASN A 215 1.39 6.14 6.64
C ASN A 215 2.65 6.21 5.75
N THR A 216 2.59 5.63 4.57
CA THR A 216 3.71 5.54 3.63
C THR A 216 3.48 6.30 2.33
N SER A 217 2.47 7.19 2.28
CA SER A 217 2.28 8.12 1.17
C SER A 217 3.51 8.96 0.93
N ILE A 218 3.91 9.10 -0.34
CA ILE A 218 5.08 9.92 -0.70
C ILE A 218 4.70 11.30 -1.21
N LEU A 219 3.42 11.53 -1.52
CA LEU A 219 2.90 12.76 -2.10
C LEU A 219 2.15 13.61 -1.08
N ASP A 220 2.11 14.93 -1.33
CA ASP A 220 1.20 15.85 -0.66
C ASP A 220 -0.18 15.89 -1.35
N GLU A 221 -1.12 16.68 -0.81
CA GLU A 221 -2.48 16.85 -1.38
C GLU A 221 -2.50 17.54 -2.76
N ARG A 222 -1.36 17.99 -3.27
CA ARG A 222 -1.18 18.55 -4.63
C ARG A 222 -0.52 17.56 -5.57
N TYR A 223 -0.33 16.31 -5.12
CA TYR A 223 0.36 15.24 -5.84
C TYR A 223 1.84 15.56 -6.14
N LEU A 224 2.49 16.33 -5.26
CA LEU A 224 3.93 16.59 -5.32
C LEU A 224 4.65 15.71 -4.30
N ILE A 225 5.83 15.22 -4.65
CA ILE A 225 6.67 14.45 -3.73
C ILE A 225 7.04 15.34 -2.54
N MET A 226 6.66 14.89 -1.34
CA MET A 226 6.85 15.63 -0.11
C MET A 226 7.48 14.78 0.99
N TYR A 227 7.18 13.49 1.03
CA TYR A 227 7.60 12.59 2.11
C TYR A 227 8.61 11.56 1.61
N ASP A 228 9.59 11.26 2.45
CA ASP A 228 10.59 10.25 2.17
C ASP A 228 10.00 8.83 2.25
N PRO A 229 10.52 7.87 1.47
CA PRO A 229 10.18 6.46 1.67
C PRO A 229 10.45 6.02 3.11
N LEU A 230 9.52 5.27 3.68
CA LEU A 230 9.74 4.65 4.98
C LEU A 230 10.74 3.50 4.84
N ILE A 231 11.88 3.59 5.52
CA ILE A 231 12.89 2.53 5.56
C ILE A 231 13.10 2.11 7.01
N ILE A 232 12.75 0.86 7.31
CA ILE A 232 12.87 0.31 8.68
C ILE A 232 13.41 -1.12 8.67
N ARG A 233 13.89 -1.56 9.82
CA ARG A 233 14.24 -2.95 10.10
C ARG A 233 13.14 -3.58 10.98
N ILE A 234 12.58 -4.69 10.53
CA ILE A 234 11.46 -5.40 11.16
C ILE A 234 11.89 -6.77 11.71
#